data_84273fffe546ae817438081e292291f1
#
_entry.id   84273fffe546ae817438081e292291f1
#
_cell.length_a   1.000
_cell.length_b   1.000
_cell.length_c   1.000
_cell.angle_alpha   90.00
_cell.angle_beta   90.00
_cell.angle_gamma   90.00
#
_symmetry.space_group_name_H-M   'P 1'
#
loop_
_entity.id
_entity.type
_entity.pdbx_description
1 polymer ?
#
loop_
_entity_poly.entity_id
_entity_poly.type
_entity_poly.pdbx_seq_one_letter_code
_entity_poly.pdbx_strand_id
1 'polypeptide(L)'
;MSSNAAAELSQPYLLAAEDLRDNPGQWQAYESRGNCVILAGPGSGKTKTLTIKLARILAEDVLQPQGVACITYNTECAGELRRRLDQLGVRESKAIFIGTIHSFCLKHVLMPYARLAKLPLPEEIAVGSQSEQDRAFQDAVAEVIDPNARPDSWRVGFDRYRRTYLDRSAREWRHTDSDTAALIEQYEELLHAKGLIDFDDMVLMGLQLIKGFAWVRNSLRARFPVLAIDEYQDLGLPLHEIVLSLCFKAGIRILAVGDPDQSIYGFTGAQPQLLSALAEMEGMEKVLLRFNYRSGKNIVDASEIALGEKRDYEAKGGYAGAIDFHEYRAGIKQQAKEICRSIIPAALGRREGRELGQVAVLYLDRNDGEIIEEQASASGMKFIRIDKGAPYRKTPFIRWLEDCAAWCAGGWAEGMPRLSALIRTWLYFNTHAKTDRDIDDLRVKFVRFLFGNRQPEMPASEWLATFEKTLLDQTLANEKTLRDEAEEFGRLKKALGKGGKLSPFTVALFGGQGGAPDHLNLITLHSAKGMEFDVVVMMGMDQGRLPSWAAKTIESKREPRRLFYVGLTRARHEVHMTFSGFTVDRYDRKHEDGPSEFLIEVSERMANN
;
A
#
# COMPACT_ATOMS: atom_id res chain seq x y z
N MET A 1 -39.38 2.61 -13.23
CA MET A 1 -38.69 1.97 -12.07
C MET A 1 -37.27 2.53 -11.82
N SER A 2 -36.89 3.68 -12.40
CA SER A 2 -35.53 4.24 -12.33
C SER A 2 -35.32 5.40 -11.34
N SER A 3 -36.38 6.06 -10.85
CA SER A 3 -36.24 7.24 -9.96
C SER A 3 -36.09 6.87 -8.47
N ASN A 4 -36.68 5.77 -8.02
CA ASN A 4 -36.60 5.39 -6.60
C ASN A 4 -35.23 4.77 -6.21
N ALA A 5 -34.56 4.06 -7.12
CA ALA A 5 -33.23 3.50 -6.83
C ALA A 5 -32.14 4.58 -6.74
N ALA A 6 -32.27 5.67 -7.51
CA ALA A 6 -31.38 6.83 -7.41
C ALA A 6 -31.64 7.66 -6.13
N ALA A 7 -32.88 7.75 -5.68
CA ALA A 7 -33.24 8.45 -4.45
C ALA A 7 -32.81 7.70 -3.16
N GLU A 8 -32.82 6.36 -3.18
CA GLU A 8 -32.29 5.54 -2.07
C GLU A 8 -30.77 5.56 -1.98
N LEU A 9 -30.04 5.74 -3.11
CA LEU A 9 -28.57 5.87 -3.15
C LEU A 9 -28.08 7.25 -2.67
N SER A 10 -28.94 8.27 -2.64
CA SER A 10 -28.52 9.65 -2.36
C SER A 10 -28.37 10.00 -0.87
N GLN A 11 -29.01 9.27 0.02
CA GLN A 11 -29.07 9.66 1.45
C GLN A 11 -27.78 9.43 2.25
N PRO A 12 -27.07 8.26 2.19
CA PRO A 12 -25.93 8.03 3.07
C PRO A 12 -24.74 8.95 2.78
N TYR A 13 -24.42 9.23 1.52
CA TYR A 13 -23.29 10.10 1.19
C TYR A 13 -23.57 11.56 1.50
N LEU A 14 -24.82 12.02 1.40
CA LEU A 14 -25.21 13.38 1.77
C LEU A 14 -25.06 13.61 3.26
N LEU A 15 -25.50 12.65 4.09
CA LEU A 15 -25.27 12.71 5.54
C LEU A 15 -23.79 12.72 5.87
N ALA A 16 -22.99 11.87 5.22
CA ALA A 16 -21.54 11.87 5.41
C ALA A 16 -20.85 13.16 4.91
N ALA A 17 -21.43 13.84 3.93
CA ALA A 17 -20.92 15.12 3.43
C ALA A 17 -21.09 16.25 4.44
N GLU A 18 -22.13 16.22 5.28
CA GLU A 18 -22.29 17.23 6.35
C GLU A 18 -21.09 17.24 7.30
N ASP A 19 -20.48 16.07 7.57
CA ASP A 19 -19.26 15.97 8.40
C ASP A 19 -18.03 16.67 7.78
N LEU A 20 -18.08 17.03 6.49
CA LEU A 20 -16.97 17.74 5.82
C LEU A 20 -17.10 19.26 5.96
N ARG A 21 -18.26 19.79 6.34
CA ARG A 21 -18.54 21.25 6.40
C ARG A 21 -17.64 21.98 7.40
N ASP A 22 -17.31 21.33 8.50
CA ASP A 22 -16.45 21.91 9.53
C ASP A 22 -14.96 22.03 9.10
N ASN A 23 -14.61 21.46 7.95
CA ASN A 23 -13.28 21.57 7.35
C ASN A 23 -13.37 22.25 5.98
N PRO A 24 -12.97 23.54 5.88
CA PRO A 24 -13.06 24.30 4.62
C PRO A 24 -12.38 23.61 3.44
N GLY A 25 -11.21 22.96 3.66
CA GLY A 25 -10.50 22.24 2.61
C GLY A 25 -11.24 20.98 2.17
N GLN A 26 -11.78 20.19 3.11
CA GLN A 26 -12.58 19.01 2.76
C GLN A 26 -13.86 19.41 2.03
N TRP A 27 -14.51 20.48 2.49
CA TRP A 27 -15.71 20.99 1.85
C TRP A 27 -15.42 21.52 0.44
N GLN A 28 -14.35 22.31 0.26
CA GLN A 28 -13.89 22.77 -1.05
C GLN A 28 -13.62 21.58 -1.98
N ALA A 29 -12.89 20.57 -1.51
CA ALA A 29 -12.65 19.35 -2.29
C ALA A 29 -13.95 18.66 -2.69
N TYR A 30 -14.91 18.55 -1.77
CA TYR A 30 -16.22 17.96 -2.03
C TYR A 30 -16.99 18.77 -3.08
N GLU A 31 -17.01 20.09 -3.00
CA GLU A 31 -17.75 20.98 -3.91
C GLU A 31 -17.11 21.10 -5.31
N SER A 32 -15.83 20.90 -5.46
CA SER A 32 -15.10 20.97 -6.73
C SER A 32 -15.81 20.19 -7.86
N ARG A 33 -15.96 20.80 -9.02
CA ARG A 33 -16.60 20.19 -10.20
C ARG A 33 -15.63 19.98 -11.37
N GLY A 34 -14.44 20.57 -11.30
CA GLY A 34 -13.38 20.47 -12.30
C GLY A 34 -12.32 19.42 -11.96
N ASN A 35 -11.17 19.56 -12.61
CA ASN A 35 -9.96 18.84 -12.21
C ASN A 35 -9.50 19.34 -10.84
N CYS A 36 -9.20 18.44 -9.92
CA CYS A 36 -8.88 18.79 -8.56
C CYS A 36 -7.67 17.99 -8.05
N VAL A 37 -6.73 18.68 -7.43
CA VAL A 37 -5.60 18.08 -6.71
C VAL A 37 -5.73 18.41 -5.24
N ILE A 38 -5.83 17.38 -4.41
CA ILE A 38 -5.94 17.49 -2.95
C ILE A 38 -4.59 17.16 -2.34
N LEU A 39 -3.89 18.16 -1.83
CA LEU A 39 -2.67 18.01 -1.05
C LEU A 39 -3.05 17.91 0.43
N ALA A 40 -2.70 16.83 1.08
CA ALA A 40 -3.31 16.47 2.35
C ALA A 40 -2.31 15.83 3.30
N GLY A 41 -2.02 16.46 4.41
CA GLY A 41 -1.14 15.95 5.45
C GLY A 41 -1.64 14.67 6.13
N PRO A 42 -0.84 14.07 7.02
CA PRO A 42 -1.21 12.88 7.77
C PRO A 42 -2.41 13.19 8.68
N GLY A 43 -3.33 12.22 8.82
CA GLY A 43 -4.51 12.38 9.67
C GLY A 43 -5.53 13.43 9.21
N SER A 44 -5.40 13.98 8.00
CA SER A 44 -6.28 15.05 7.48
C SER A 44 -7.63 14.56 6.91
N GLY A 45 -7.86 13.24 6.89
CA GLY A 45 -9.08 12.66 6.35
C GLY A 45 -9.08 12.52 4.83
N LYS A 46 -7.90 12.37 4.19
CA LYS A 46 -7.75 12.10 2.74
C LYS A 46 -8.77 11.10 2.20
N THR A 47 -8.73 9.89 2.75
CA THR A 47 -9.58 8.78 2.29
C THR A 47 -11.06 9.05 2.54
N LYS A 48 -11.43 9.70 3.67
CA LYS A 48 -12.82 10.11 3.95
C LYS A 48 -13.31 11.09 2.88
N THR A 49 -12.53 12.13 2.60
CA THR A 49 -12.87 13.15 1.60
C THR A 49 -13.01 12.53 0.21
N LEU A 50 -12.03 11.69 -0.19
CA LEU A 50 -12.05 11.00 -1.47
C LEU A 50 -13.28 10.11 -1.64
N THR A 51 -13.61 9.28 -0.64
CA THR A 51 -14.76 8.36 -0.71
C THR A 51 -16.09 9.08 -0.81
N ILE A 52 -16.31 10.12 -0.01
CA ILE A 52 -17.54 10.91 -0.05
C ILE A 52 -17.67 11.64 -1.39
N LYS A 53 -16.56 12.21 -1.88
CA LYS A 53 -16.49 12.84 -3.20
C LYS A 53 -16.79 11.87 -4.34
N LEU A 54 -16.23 10.65 -4.30
CA LEU A 54 -16.50 9.60 -5.30
C LEU A 54 -17.97 9.17 -5.29
N ALA A 55 -18.57 9.02 -4.10
CA ALA A 55 -19.98 8.68 -3.98
C ALA A 55 -20.87 9.77 -4.62
N ARG A 56 -20.56 11.05 -4.39
CA ARG A 56 -21.23 12.17 -5.04
C ARG A 56 -21.07 12.14 -6.57
N ILE A 57 -19.84 11.98 -7.08
CA ILE A 57 -19.57 11.93 -8.52
C ILE A 57 -20.38 10.83 -9.19
N LEU A 58 -20.46 9.65 -8.57
CA LEU A 58 -21.24 8.52 -9.09
C LEU A 58 -22.75 8.77 -9.07
N ALA A 59 -23.23 9.56 -8.10
CA ALA A 59 -24.65 9.88 -7.98
C ALA A 59 -25.08 11.04 -8.89
N GLU A 60 -24.23 12.06 -9.07
CA GLU A 60 -24.61 13.32 -9.67
C GLU A 60 -23.97 13.60 -11.04
N ASP A 61 -22.70 13.15 -11.25
CA ASP A 61 -21.88 13.62 -12.37
C ASP A 61 -21.74 12.59 -13.49
N VAL A 62 -21.98 11.29 -13.22
CA VAL A 62 -21.71 10.19 -14.16
C VAL A 62 -22.98 9.46 -14.50
N LEU A 63 -23.35 9.50 -15.78
CA LEU A 63 -24.56 8.85 -16.30
C LEU A 63 -24.24 7.43 -16.80
N GLN A 64 -25.10 6.46 -16.49
CA GLN A 64 -24.97 5.11 -17.03
C GLN A 64 -25.06 5.12 -18.56
N PRO A 65 -24.25 4.33 -19.29
CA PRO A 65 -23.37 3.24 -18.82
C PRO A 65 -21.94 3.66 -18.45
N GLN A 66 -21.66 4.96 -18.35
CA GLN A 66 -20.36 5.48 -17.93
C GLN A 66 -20.04 5.12 -16.48
N GLY A 67 -18.78 5.28 -16.11
CA GLY A 67 -18.31 4.99 -14.77
C GLY A 67 -17.14 5.86 -14.32
N VAL A 68 -16.67 5.62 -13.11
CA VAL A 68 -15.49 6.25 -12.53
C VAL A 68 -14.37 5.20 -12.44
N ALA A 69 -13.15 5.56 -12.83
CA ALA A 69 -11.98 4.77 -12.50
C ALA A 69 -11.28 5.38 -11.28
N CYS A 70 -11.01 4.56 -10.25
CA CYS A 70 -10.23 4.95 -9.10
C CYS A 70 -8.97 4.08 -9.02
N ILE A 71 -7.81 4.72 -9.15
CA ILE A 71 -6.50 4.09 -9.09
C ILE A 71 -5.93 4.31 -7.69
N THR A 72 -5.42 3.22 -7.09
CA THR A 72 -4.76 3.25 -5.78
C THR A 72 -3.35 2.68 -5.90
N TYR A 73 -2.51 2.97 -4.91
CA TYR A 73 -1.13 2.48 -4.89
C TYR A 73 -1.07 0.95 -4.80
N ASN A 74 -1.85 0.35 -3.90
CA ASN A 74 -1.87 -1.09 -3.69
C ASN A 74 -3.30 -1.63 -3.57
N THR A 75 -3.43 -2.92 -3.42
CA THR A 75 -4.72 -3.61 -3.34
C THR A 75 -5.39 -3.51 -1.98
N GLU A 76 -4.62 -3.29 -0.91
CA GLU A 76 -5.14 -3.04 0.43
C GLU A 76 -5.91 -1.70 0.45
N CYS A 77 -5.30 -0.65 -0.11
CA CYS A 77 -5.98 0.65 -0.28
C CYS A 77 -7.25 0.52 -1.13
N ALA A 78 -7.19 -0.29 -2.21
CA ALA A 78 -8.37 -0.55 -3.04
C ALA A 78 -9.48 -1.26 -2.26
N GLY A 79 -9.14 -2.21 -1.40
CA GLY A 79 -10.08 -2.90 -0.51
C GLY A 79 -10.74 -1.96 0.49
N GLU A 80 -9.94 -1.14 1.16
CA GLU A 80 -10.42 -0.12 2.10
C GLU A 80 -11.38 0.88 1.43
N LEU A 81 -11.02 1.34 0.24
CA LEU A 81 -11.85 2.28 -0.51
C LEU A 81 -13.21 1.66 -0.88
N ARG A 82 -13.23 0.39 -1.34
CA ARG A 82 -14.48 -0.35 -1.62
C ARG A 82 -15.35 -0.46 -0.38
N ARG A 83 -14.77 -0.85 0.74
CA ARG A 83 -15.49 -0.99 2.01
C ARG A 83 -16.15 0.33 2.43
N ARG A 84 -15.42 1.44 2.35
CA ARG A 84 -15.97 2.77 2.70
C ARG A 84 -17.06 3.23 1.73
N LEU A 85 -16.89 3.01 0.43
CA LEU A 85 -17.94 3.34 -0.55
C LEU A 85 -19.20 2.50 -0.34
N ASP A 86 -19.05 1.24 0.03
CA ASP A 86 -20.17 0.38 0.34
C ASP A 86 -20.98 0.88 1.56
N GLN A 87 -20.30 1.37 2.60
CA GLN A 87 -20.91 2.04 3.75
C GLN A 87 -21.69 3.31 3.36
N LEU A 88 -21.26 3.99 2.30
CA LEU A 88 -21.95 5.14 1.72
C LEU A 88 -23.09 4.76 0.75
N GLY A 89 -23.44 3.47 0.66
CA GLY A 89 -24.49 2.98 -0.21
C GLY A 89 -24.08 2.77 -1.68
N VAL A 90 -22.80 2.99 -2.02
CA VAL A 90 -22.27 2.76 -3.35
C VAL A 90 -21.94 1.27 -3.52
N ARG A 91 -22.88 0.54 -4.14
CA ARG A 91 -22.68 -0.90 -4.40
C ARG A 91 -21.67 -1.13 -5.52
N GLU A 92 -20.90 -2.21 -5.40
CA GLU A 92 -20.00 -2.66 -6.46
C GLU A 92 -20.82 -2.89 -7.75
N SER A 93 -20.51 -2.13 -8.80
CA SER A 93 -21.21 -2.15 -10.08
C SER A 93 -20.21 -1.92 -11.22
N LYS A 94 -20.67 -2.10 -12.46
CA LYS A 94 -19.86 -1.76 -13.66
C LYS A 94 -19.58 -0.25 -13.78
N ALA A 95 -20.25 0.58 -12.96
CA ALA A 95 -20.07 2.03 -12.94
C ALA A 95 -18.84 2.49 -12.14
N ILE A 96 -18.14 1.61 -11.44
CA ILE A 96 -16.92 1.98 -10.76
C ILE A 96 -15.84 0.89 -10.90
N PHE A 97 -14.66 1.31 -11.33
CA PHE A 97 -13.44 0.51 -11.22
C PHE A 97 -12.60 1.03 -10.06
N ILE A 98 -12.19 0.16 -9.14
CA ILE A 98 -11.25 0.47 -8.08
C ILE A 98 -10.13 -0.57 -8.13
N GLY A 99 -8.89 -0.13 -8.27
CA GLY A 99 -7.76 -1.04 -8.36
C GLY A 99 -6.43 -0.33 -8.54
N THR A 100 -5.36 -1.12 -8.70
CA THR A 100 -4.02 -0.57 -8.97
C THR A 100 -3.91 -0.14 -10.43
N ILE A 101 -2.89 0.68 -10.74
CA ILE A 101 -2.58 1.09 -12.12
C ILE A 101 -2.34 -0.13 -13.02
N HIS A 102 -1.66 -1.16 -12.52
CA HIS A 102 -1.40 -2.40 -13.27
C HIS A 102 -2.72 -3.07 -13.70
N SER A 103 -3.65 -3.20 -12.76
CA SER A 103 -4.96 -3.79 -13.06
C SER A 103 -5.81 -2.92 -13.98
N PHE A 104 -5.67 -1.59 -13.91
CA PHE A 104 -6.32 -0.66 -14.84
C PHE A 104 -5.75 -0.82 -16.25
N CYS A 105 -4.43 -0.75 -16.39
CA CYS A 105 -3.76 -0.92 -17.67
C CYS A 105 -4.08 -2.27 -18.30
N LEU A 106 -3.98 -3.36 -17.53
CA LEU A 106 -4.27 -4.70 -18.06
C LEU A 106 -5.73 -4.82 -18.54
N LYS A 107 -6.71 -4.53 -17.65
CA LYS A 107 -8.14 -4.80 -17.91
C LYS A 107 -8.81 -3.80 -18.85
N HIS A 108 -8.40 -2.53 -18.80
CA HIS A 108 -9.09 -1.46 -19.50
C HIS A 108 -8.31 -0.83 -20.65
N VAL A 109 -7.01 -1.17 -20.78
CA VAL A 109 -6.17 -0.67 -21.87
C VAL A 109 -5.63 -1.82 -22.71
N LEU A 110 -4.85 -2.73 -22.14
CA LEU A 110 -4.17 -3.78 -22.90
C LEU A 110 -5.15 -4.82 -23.48
N MET A 111 -5.92 -5.49 -22.62
CA MET A 111 -6.86 -6.53 -23.08
C MET A 111 -7.83 -6.06 -24.15
N PRO A 112 -8.44 -4.84 -24.07
CA PRO A 112 -9.36 -4.38 -25.10
C PRO A 112 -8.69 -3.86 -26.36
N TYR A 113 -7.49 -3.25 -26.26
CA TYR A 113 -6.97 -2.40 -27.34
C TYR A 113 -5.62 -2.82 -27.92
N ALA A 114 -4.79 -3.61 -27.23
CA ALA A 114 -3.45 -3.94 -27.68
C ALA A 114 -3.43 -4.64 -29.04
N ARG A 115 -4.34 -5.60 -29.25
CA ARG A 115 -4.47 -6.32 -30.52
C ARG A 115 -4.94 -5.42 -31.66
N LEU A 116 -5.90 -4.53 -31.39
CA LEU A 116 -6.41 -3.56 -32.36
C LEU A 116 -5.34 -2.55 -32.77
N ALA A 117 -4.46 -2.19 -31.86
CA ALA A 117 -3.32 -1.30 -32.07
C ALA A 117 -2.10 -2.01 -32.68
N LYS A 118 -2.18 -3.33 -32.91
CA LYS A 118 -1.09 -4.17 -33.45
C LYS A 118 0.20 -4.06 -32.60
N LEU A 119 0.09 -3.98 -31.29
CA LEU A 119 1.26 -4.10 -30.42
C LEU A 119 1.87 -5.50 -30.59
N PRO A 120 3.21 -5.62 -30.50
CA PRO A 120 3.91 -6.91 -30.57
C PRO A 120 3.71 -7.69 -29.25
N LEU A 121 2.47 -8.09 -28.99
CA LEU A 121 2.08 -8.88 -27.83
C LEU A 121 1.59 -10.27 -28.26
N PRO A 122 1.76 -11.29 -27.42
CA PRO A 122 1.23 -12.61 -27.68
C PRO A 122 -0.30 -12.57 -27.83
N GLU A 123 -0.88 -13.58 -28.49
CA GLU A 123 -2.34 -13.67 -28.67
C GLU A 123 -3.08 -13.73 -27.34
N GLU A 124 -2.51 -14.41 -26.35
CA GLU A 124 -2.98 -14.43 -24.96
C GLU A 124 -1.94 -13.73 -24.09
N ILE A 125 -2.34 -12.61 -23.48
CA ILE A 125 -1.49 -11.86 -22.56
C ILE A 125 -1.48 -12.60 -21.21
N ALA A 126 -0.37 -13.22 -20.86
CA ALA A 126 -0.14 -13.84 -19.56
C ALA A 126 0.90 -13.06 -18.74
N VAL A 127 0.70 -12.99 -17.45
CA VAL A 127 1.66 -12.37 -16.52
C VAL A 127 2.64 -13.42 -16.07
N GLY A 128 3.93 -13.20 -16.29
CA GLY A 128 4.97 -14.10 -15.82
C GLY A 128 4.97 -14.25 -14.31
N SER A 129 5.11 -15.48 -13.83
CA SER A 129 5.35 -15.75 -12.40
C SER A 129 6.68 -15.15 -11.96
N GLN A 130 6.87 -14.95 -10.65
CA GLN A 130 8.13 -14.41 -10.13
C GLN A 130 9.34 -15.26 -10.55
N SER A 131 9.19 -16.58 -10.53
CA SER A 131 10.24 -17.50 -10.95
C SER A 131 10.60 -17.39 -12.44
N GLU A 132 9.62 -17.11 -13.30
CA GLU A 132 9.86 -16.87 -14.72
C GLU A 132 10.53 -15.53 -14.98
N GLN A 133 10.09 -14.47 -14.26
CA GLN A 133 10.72 -13.15 -14.31
C GLN A 133 12.16 -13.19 -13.79
N ASP A 134 12.40 -13.85 -12.64
CA ASP A 134 13.72 -13.97 -12.06
C ASP A 134 14.66 -14.77 -12.96
N ARG A 135 14.17 -15.83 -13.61
CA ARG A 135 14.95 -16.60 -14.58
C ARG A 135 15.28 -15.75 -15.81
N ALA A 136 14.31 -15.08 -16.41
CA ALA A 136 14.54 -14.21 -17.57
C ALA A 136 15.56 -13.10 -17.23
N PHE A 137 15.50 -12.55 -16.01
CA PHE A 137 16.44 -11.54 -15.56
C PHE A 137 17.86 -12.11 -15.35
N GLN A 138 17.98 -13.29 -14.76
CA GLN A 138 19.27 -13.97 -14.61
C GLN A 138 19.90 -14.30 -15.95
N ASP A 139 19.10 -14.83 -16.89
CA ASP A 139 19.54 -15.14 -18.25
C ASP A 139 20.00 -13.86 -18.97
N ALA A 140 19.26 -12.77 -18.89
CA ALA A 140 19.62 -11.48 -19.48
C ALA A 140 20.91 -10.90 -18.88
N VAL A 141 21.10 -10.96 -17.56
CA VAL A 141 22.35 -10.51 -16.90
C VAL A 141 23.54 -11.34 -17.37
N ALA A 142 23.39 -12.66 -17.45
CA ALA A 142 24.46 -13.54 -17.90
C ALA A 142 24.85 -13.30 -19.37
N GLU A 143 23.88 -12.94 -20.22
CA GLU A 143 24.10 -12.74 -21.66
C GLU A 143 24.67 -11.36 -21.98
N VAL A 144 24.15 -10.30 -21.32
CA VAL A 144 24.48 -8.90 -21.65
C VAL A 144 25.64 -8.36 -20.82
N ILE A 145 25.74 -8.76 -19.55
CA ILE A 145 26.71 -8.20 -18.62
C ILE A 145 27.91 -9.16 -18.45
N ASP A 146 27.72 -10.25 -17.75
CA ASP A 146 28.72 -11.29 -17.54
C ASP A 146 28.04 -12.54 -16.95
N PRO A 147 28.39 -13.77 -17.40
CA PRO A 147 27.86 -15.01 -16.85
C PRO A 147 28.10 -15.19 -15.33
N ASN A 148 29.09 -14.52 -14.78
CA ASN A 148 29.42 -14.57 -13.34
C ASN A 148 28.93 -13.35 -12.56
N ALA A 149 28.25 -12.40 -13.21
CA ALA A 149 27.69 -11.24 -12.55
C ALA A 149 26.63 -11.65 -11.53
N ARG A 150 26.53 -10.89 -10.43
CA ARG A 150 25.48 -11.10 -9.43
C ARG A 150 24.20 -10.37 -9.86
N PRO A 151 23.11 -11.08 -10.23
CA PRO A 151 21.91 -10.44 -10.72
C PRO A 151 21.33 -9.40 -9.75
N ASP A 152 21.33 -9.69 -8.43
CA ASP A 152 20.77 -8.80 -7.41
C ASP A 152 21.41 -7.40 -7.40
N SER A 153 22.68 -7.28 -7.79
CA SER A 153 23.37 -5.98 -7.84
C SER A 153 22.83 -5.06 -8.93
N TRP A 154 22.18 -5.60 -9.95
CA TRP A 154 21.63 -4.86 -11.09
C TRP A 154 20.15 -4.52 -10.91
N ARG A 155 19.40 -5.28 -10.11
CA ARG A 155 17.95 -5.20 -10.01
C ARG A 155 17.42 -3.79 -9.71
N VAL A 156 17.98 -3.12 -8.72
CA VAL A 156 17.50 -1.78 -8.31
C VAL A 156 17.76 -0.73 -9.40
N GLY A 157 18.93 -0.78 -10.04
CA GLY A 157 19.26 0.10 -11.18
C GLY A 157 18.33 -0.13 -12.36
N PHE A 158 18.13 -1.40 -12.72
CA PHE A 158 17.25 -1.87 -13.78
C PHE A 158 15.81 -1.35 -13.63
N ASP A 159 15.17 -1.61 -12.48
CA ASP A 159 13.79 -1.20 -12.23
C ASP A 159 13.63 0.32 -12.30
N ARG A 160 14.57 1.07 -11.69
CA ARG A 160 14.54 2.53 -11.72
C ARG A 160 14.75 3.08 -13.11
N TYR A 161 15.69 2.55 -13.88
CA TYR A 161 16.01 3.00 -15.24
C TYR A 161 14.81 2.82 -16.16
N ARG A 162 14.19 1.64 -16.14
CA ARG A 162 13.03 1.26 -16.93
C ARG A 162 11.81 2.18 -16.70
N ARG A 163 11.62 2.64 -15.47
CA ARG A 163 10.52 3.54 -15.07
C ARG A 163 10.83 5.02 -15.28
N THR A 164 12.09 5.38 -15.49
CA THR A 164 12.53 6.76 -15.66
C THR A 164 12.65 7.14 -17.13
N TYR A 165 13.28 6.30 -17.93
CA TYR A 165 13.52 6.56 -19.35
C TYR A 165 12.44 5.91 -20.22
N LEU A 166 11.35 6.65 -20.45
CA LEU A 166 10.16 6.12 -21.12
C LEU A 166 10.24 6.17 -22.66
N ASP A 167 11.02 7.08 -23.20
CA ASP A 167 11.27 7.19 -24.64
C ASP A 167 12.56 6.47 -25.02
N ARG A 168 12.41 5.24 -25.52
CA ARG A 168 13.53 4.40 -25.92
C ARG A 168 14.16 4.82 -27.25
N SER A 169 13.48 5.67 -28.03
CA SER A 169 14.03 6.27 -29.24
C SER A 169 14.91 7.49 -28.95
N ALA A 170 14.79 8.05 -27.74
CA ALA A 170 15.60 9.19 -27.33
C ALA A 170 17.07 8.78 -27.15
N ARG A 171 17.97 9.74 -27.43
CA ARG A 171 19.43 9.54 -27.28
C ARG A 171 19.80 9.14 -25.85
N GLU A 172 19.11 9.68 -24.86
CA GLU A 172 19.33 9.47 -23.44
C GLU A 172 19.17 8.00 -23.03
N TRP A 173 18.31 7.22 -23.73
CA TRP A 173 18.06 5.82 -23.44
C TRP A 173 19.33 4.96 -23.40
N ARG A 174 20.20 5.12 -24.40
CA ARG A 174 21.47 4.35 -24.47
C ARG A 174 22.68 5.15 -24.03
N HIS A 175 22.58 6.46 -23.93
CA HIS A 175 23.73 7.32 -23.63
C HIS A 175 23.97 7.47 -22.13
N THR A 176 22.93 7.36 -21.30
CA THR A 176 23.06 7.50 -19.83
C THR A 176 23.67 6.23 -19.21
N ASP A 177 23.20 5.06 -19.61
CA ASP A 177 23.69 3.76 -19.17
C ASP A 177 23.38 2.70 -20.22
N SER A 178 24.36 2.42 -21.09
CA SER A 178 24.21 1.48 -22.19
C SER A 178 23.96 0.05 -21.76
N ASP A 179 24.60 -0.34 -20.66
CA ASP A 179 24.55 -1.71 -20.16
C ASP A 179 23.18 -2.00 -19.53
N THR A 180 22.69 -1.08 -18.72
CA THR A 180 21.33 -1.18 -18.16
C THR A 180 20.27 -1.14 -19.27
N ALA A 181 20.42 -0.28 -20.30
CA ALA A 181 19.49 -0.23 -21.41
C ALA A 181 19.45 -1.56 -22.19
N ALA A 182 20.63 -2.13 -22.53
CA ALA A 182 20.74 -3.42 -23.20
C ALA A 182 20.17 -4.57 -22.35
N LEU A 183 20.43 -4.55 -21.04
CA LEU A 183 19.89 -5.53 -20.11
C LEU A 183 18.35 -5.52 -20.08
N ILE A 184 17.74 -4.33 -20.10
CA ILE A 184 16.28 -4.19 -20.14
C ILE A 184 15.73 -4.75 -21.45
N GLU A 185 16.32 -4.38 -22.58
CA GLU A 185 15.90 -4.85 -23.90
C GLU A 185 15.96 -6.39 -23.97
N GLN A 186 17.05 -7.00 -23.52
CA GLN A 186 17.22 -8.45 -23.50
C GLN A 186 16.25 -9.17 -22.56
N TYR A 187 16.04 -8.63 -21.35
CA TYR A 187 15.06 -9.18 -20.41
C TYR A 187 13.64 -9.21 -20.99
N GLU A 188 13.22 -8.11 -21.61
CA GLU A 188 11.89 -8.01 -22.23
C GLU A 188 11.76 -8.95 -23.42
N GLU A 189 12.79 -9.09 -24.25
CA GLU A 189 12.81 -10.04 -25.36
C GLU A 189 12.64 -11.48 -24.87
N LEU A 190 13.41 -11.89 -23.84
CA LEU A 190 13.32 -13.24 -23.25
C LEU A 190 11.96 -13.53 -22.63
N LEU A 191 11.33 -12.52 -22.00
CA LEU A 191 10.02 -12.66 -21.40
C LEU A 191 8.92 -12.72 -22.45
N HIS A 192 8.95 -11.79 -23.43
CA HIS A 192 7.94 -11.70 -24.49
C HIS A 192 8.00 -12.89 -25.46
N ALA A 193 9.20 -13.45 -25.73
CA ALA A 193 9.34 -14.68 -26.53
C ALA A 193 8.59 -15.88 -25.93
N LYS A 194 8.36 -15.88 -24.62
CA LYS A 194 7.55 -16.88 -23.92
C LYS A 194 6.07 -16.53 -23.85
N GLY A 195 5.64 -15.43 -24.45
CA GLY A 195 4.26 -14.95 -24.36
C GLY A 195 3.91 -14.31 -23.02
N LEU A 196 4.91 -13.90 -22.25
CA LEU A 196 4.74 -13.36 -20.91
C LEU A 196 5.03 -11.87 -20.87
N ILE A 197 4.34 -11.15 -19.97
CA ILE A 197 4.64 -9.76 -19.60
C ILE A 197 4.82 -9.65 -18.09
N ASP A 198 5.51 -8.62 -17.62
CA ASP A 198 5.59 -8.31 -16.21
C ASP A 198 4.69 -7.11 -15.80
N PHE A 199 4.78 -6.70 -14.54
CA PHE A 199 3.99 -5.58 -14.04
C PHE A 199 4.38 -4.24 -14.66
N ASP A 200 5.66 -4.00 -14.91
CA ASP A 200 6.11 -2.77 -15.57
C ASP A 200 5.67 -2.71 -17.03
N ASP A 201 5.71 -3.82 -17.76
CA ASP A 201 5.16 -3.92 -19.11
C ASP A 201 3.70 -3.47 -19.18
N MET A 202 2.87 -3.87 -18.21
CA MET A 202 1.46 -3.47 -18.20
C MET A 202 1.31 -1.95 -18.22
N VAL A 203 2.12 -1.24 -17.45
CA VAL A 203 2.04 0.23 -17.36
C VAL A 203 2.68 0.90 -18.56
N LEU A 204 3.86 0.45 -18.97
CA LEU A 204 4.60 1.03 -20.09
C LEU A 204 3.89 0.84 -21.43
N MET A 205 3.40 -0.36 -21.71
CA MET A 205 2.59 -0.63 -22.90
C MET A 205 1.22 0.07 -22.84
N GLY A 206 0.62 0.14 -21.65
CA GLY A 206 -0.58 0.94 -21.42
C GLY A 206 -0.36 2.42 -21.75
N LEU A 207 0.76 2.98 -21.29
CA LEU A 207 1.19 4.33 -21.62
C LEU A 207 1.39 4.51 -23.13
N GLN A 208 2.07 3.57 -23.79
CA GLN A 208 2.29 3.60 -25.22
C GLN A 208 0.97 3.65 -26.00
N LEU A 209 -0.02 2.83 -25.63
CA LEU A 209 -1.36 2.86 -26.23
C LEU A 209 -2.07 4.19 -26.00
N ILE A 210 -2.07 4.68 -24.77
CA ILE A 210 -2.74 5.93 -24.41
C ILE A 210 -2.08 7.14 -25.09
N LYS A 211 -0.76 7.20 -25.16
CA LYS A 211 -0.04 8.29 -25.86
C LYS A 211 -0.18 8.20 -27.37
N GLY A 212 -0.06 7.00 -27.94
CA GLY A 212 -0.02 6.78 -29.38
C GLY A 212 -1.36 6.89 -30.10
N PHE A 213 -2.46 6.52 -29.42
CA PHE A 213 -3.74 6.35 -30.11
C PHE A 213 -4.87 7.22 -29.51
N ALA A 214 -5.32 8.22 -30.28
CA ALA A 214 -6.43 9.09 -29.85
C ALA A 214 -7.73 8.31 -29.61
N TRP A 215 -8.02 7.29 -30.43
CA TRP A 215 -9.22 6.46 -30.28
C TRP A 215 -9.23 5.65 -28.98
N VAL A 216 -8.05 5.21 -28.46
CA VAL A 216 -7.94 4.58 -27.15
C VAL A 216 -8.34 5.56 -26.05
N ARG A 217 -7.78 6.77 -26.11
CA ARG A 217 -8.14 7.84 -25.15
C ARG A 217 -9.62 8.17 -25.17
N ASN A 218 -10.20 8.30 -26.35
CA ASN A 218 -11.63 8.59 -26.51
C ASN A 218 -12.51 7.46 -25.99
N SER A 219 -12.13 6.20 -26.21
CA SER A 219 -12.83 5.04 -25.66
C SER A 219 -12.76 5.00 -24.12
N LEU A 220 -11.61 5.32 -23.55
CA LEU A 220 -11.45 5.43 -22.10
C LEU A 220 -12.31 6.58 -21.53
N ARG A 221 -12.33 7.75 -22.18
CA ARG A 221 -13.19 8.86 -21.79
C ARG A 221 -14.68 8.51 -21.86
N ALA A 222 -15.10 7.83 -22.91
CA ALA A 222 -16.49 7.40 -23.07
C ALA A 222 -16.92 6.45 -21.94
N ARG A 223 -15.99 5.62 -21.43
CA ARG A 223 -16.26 4.68 -20.35
C ARG A 223 -16.05 5.29 -18.97
N PHE A 224 -14.98 6.06 -18.79
CA PHE A 224 -14.54 6.65 -17.52
C PHE A 224 -14.32 8.16 -17.70
N PRO A 225 -15.39 8.99 -17.68
CA PRO A 225 -15.25 10.44 -17.77
C PRO A 225 -14.52 11.05 -16.56
N VAL A 226 -14.37 10.30 -15.47
CA VAL A 226 -13.66 10.72 -14.27
C VAL A 226 -12.64 9.66 -13.88
N LEU A 227 -11.41 10.11 -13.60
CA LEU A 227 -10.31 9.33 -13.06
C LEU A 227 -9.89 9.87 -11.70
N ALA A 228 -10.06 9.09 -10.65
CA ALA A 228 -9.57 9.39 -9.32
C ALA A 228 -8.27 8.64 -9.05
N ILE A 229 -7.33 9.27 -8.37
CA ILE A 229 -6.04 8.66 -8.01
C ILE A 229 -5.76 8.94 -6.54
N ASP A 230 -5.60 7.88 -5.74
CA ASP A 230 -5.20 7.96 -4.34
C ASP A 230 -3.70 7.69 -4.20
N GLU A 231 -3.07 8.28 -3.17
CA GLU A 231 -1.62 8.19 -2.89
C GLU A 231 -0.76 8.54 -4.12
N TYR A 232 -1.11 9.63 -4.81
CA TYR A 232 -0.47 10.03 -6.07
C TYR A 232 1.05 10.18 -5.97
N GLN A 233 1.57 10.60 -4.84
CA GLN A 233 3.00 10.82 -4.60
C GLN A 233 3.86 9.53 -4.69
N ASP A 234 3.23 8.36 -4.59
CA ASP A 234 3.94 7.08 -4.69
C ASP A 234 3.98 6.53 -6.11
N LEU A 235 3.39 7.26 -7.04
CA LEU A 235 3.32 6.87 -8.43
C LEU A 235 4.50 7.45 -9.20
N GLY A 236 5.04 6.66 -10.10
CA GLY A 236 6.17 7.05 -10.92
C GLY A 236 5.76 7.83 -12.17
N LEU A 237 6.77 8.22 -12.93
CA LEU A 237 6.62 8.98 -14.18
C LEU A 237 5.67 8.31 -15.21
N PRO A 238 5.66 6.96 -15.39
CA PRO A 238 4.75 6.34 -16.36
C PRO A 238 3.28 6.64 -16.09
N LEU A 239 2.84 6.54 -14.81
CA LEU A 239 1.46 6.86 -14.47
C LEU A 239 1.17 8.36 -14.61
N HIS A 240 2.09 9.23 -14.20
CA HIS A 240 1.94 10.67 -14.38
C HIS A 240 1.68 11.01 -15.85
N GLU A 241 2.44 10.44 -16.78
CA GLU A 241 2.27 10.61 -18.22
C GLU A 241 0.92 10.07 -18.73
N ILE A 242 0.43 8.96 -18.17
CA ILE A 242 -0.92 8.45 -18.43
C ILE A 242 -1.97 9.49 -18.00
N VAL A 243 -1.85 10.02 -16.78
CA VAL A 243 -2.76 11.04 -16.23
C VAL A 243 -2.78 12.28 -17.11
N LEU A 244 -1.61 12.82 -17.47
CA LEU A 244 -1.52 14.00 -18.34
C LEU A 244 -2.18 13.75 -19.70
N SER A 245 -1.94 12.56 -20.28
CA SER A 245 -2.53 12.21 -21.59
C SER A 245 -4.05 12.05 -21.52
N LEU A 246 -4.59 11.48 -20.44
CA LEU A 246 -6.02 11.30 -20.25
C LEU A 246 -6.72 12.61 -19.89
N CYS A 247 -6.12 13.42 -19.03
CA CYS A 247 -6.68 14.71 -18.63
C CYS A 247 -6.63 15.74 -19.77
N PHE A 248 -5.42 16.09 -20.22
CA PHE A 248 -5.24 17.24 -21.11
C PHE A 248 -5.47 16.92 -22.59
N LYS A 249 -5.27 15.65 -23.03
CA LYS A 249 -5.50 15.29 -24.44
C LYS A 249 -6.88 14.66 -24.69
N ALA A 250 -7.49 14.05 -23.68
CA ALA A 250 -8.80 13.42 -23.82
C ALA A 250 -9.92 14.15 -23.05
N GLY A 251 -9.58 15.02 -22.10
CA GLY A 251 -10.57 15.74 -21.28
C GLY A 251 -11.27 14.85 -20.25
N ILE A 252 -10.58 13.83 -19.72
CA ILE A 252 -11.06 13.08 -18.56
C ILE A 252 -10.83 13.94 -17.32
N ARG A 253 -11.87 14.14 -16.51
CA ARG A 253 -11.77 14.89 -15.26
C ARG A 253 -10.91 14.11 -14.25
N ILE A 254 -9.92 14.76 -13.65
CA ILE A 254 -8.98 14.18 -12.71
C ILE A 254 -9.30 14.62 -11.28
N LEU A 255 -9.28 13.66 -10.37
CA LEU A 255 -9.27 13.88 -8.92
C LEU A 255 -8.04 13.18 -8.35
N ALA A 256 -6.96 13.94 -8.10
CA ALA A 256 -5.72 13.41 -7.53
C ALA A 256 -5.65 13.75 -6.03
N VAL A 257 -5.30 12.77 -5.21
CA VAL A 257 -5.13 12.94 -3.77
C VAL A 257 -3.78 12.38 -3.35
N GLY A 258 -3.08 13.10 -2.49
CA GLY A 258 -1.79 12.62 -1.99
C GLY A 258 -1.13 13.57 -0.98
N ASP A 259 -0.01 13.08 -0.46
CA ASP A 259 0.87 13.80 0.45
C ASP A 259 2.32 13.69 -0.05
N PRO A 260 2.89 14.73 -0.68
CA PRO A 260 4.26 14.69 -1.17
C PRO A 260 5.29 14.36 -0.10
N ASP A 261 4.97 14.71 1.16
CA ASP A 261 5.86 14.54 2.30
C ASP A 261 5.83 13.11 2.87
N GLN A 262 4.86 12.29 2.47
CA GLN A 262 4.80 10.85 2.78
C GLN A 262 5.36 9.94 1.68
N SER A 263 6.03 10.48 0.67
CA SER A 263 6.68 9.68 -0.37
C SER A 263 8.02 9.13 0.14
N ILE A 264 8.07 7.84 0.40
CA ILE A 264 9.23 7.10 0.92
C ILE A 264 9.65 5.93 0.03
N TYR A 265 9.16 5.90 -1.20
CA TYR A 265 9.42 4.84 -2.18
C TYR A 265 10.21 5.35 -3.40
N GLY A 266 11.09 6.34 -3.20
CA GLY A 266 11.94 6.88 -4.27
C GLY A 266 12.82 5.82 -4.93
N PHE A 267 13.24 4.80 -4.17
CA PHE A 267 13.99 3.66 -4.69
C PHE A 267 13.19 2.80 -5.67
N THR A 268 11.86 2.86 -5.68
CA THR A 268 10.99 2.21 -6.68
C THR A 268 10.63 3.11 -7.85
N GLY A 269 11.15 4.35 -7.90
CA GLY A 269 10.86 5.33 -8.94
C GLY A 269 9.72 6.30 -8.62
N ALA A 270 9.23 6.33 -7.38
CA ALA A 270 8.27 7.34 -6.93
C ALA A 270 8.89 8.75 -6.99
N GLN A 271 8.10 9.72 -7.48
CA GLN A 271 8.52 11.11 -7.68
C GLN A 271 7.47 12.07 -7.12
N PRO A 272 7.56 12.44 -5.82
CA PRO A 272 6.55 13.26 -5.16
C PRO A 272 6.37 14.65 -5.78
N GLN A 273 7.42 15.18 -6.43
CA GLN A 273 7.35 16.45 -7.14
C GLN A 273 6.32 16.46 -8.28
N LEU A 274 5.97 15.29 -8.85
CA LEU A 274 4.98 15.18 -9.90
C LEU A 274 3.56 15.55 -9.42
N LEU A 275 3.23 15.24 -8.16
CA LEU A 275 1.97 15.67 -7.56
C LEU A 275 1.92 17.19 -7.38
N SER A 276 3.01 17.78 -6.89
CA SER A 276 3.11 19.24 -6.74
C SER A 276 3.05 19.94 -8.10
N ALA A 277 3.76 19.40 -9.11
CA ALA A 277 3.72 19.94 -10.47
C ALA A 277 2.31 19.86 -11.08
N LEU A 278 1.59 18.74 -10.87
CA LEU A 278 0.20 18.60 -11.31
C LEU A 278 -0.71 19.64 -10.66
N ALA A 279 -0.51 19.94 -9.38
CA ALA A 279 -1.32 20.91 -8.64
C ALA A 279 -1.14 22.36 -9.12
N GLU A 280 -0.02 22.68 -9.78
CA GLU A 280 0.27 24.00 -10.32
C GLU A 280 -0.07 24.14 -11.82
N MET A 281 -0.57 23.07 -12.46
CA MET A 281 -0.97 23.12 -13.86
C MET A 281 -2.24 23.93 -14.07
N GLU A 282 -2.31 24.64 -15.19
CA GLU A 282 -3.51 25.36 -15.59
C GLU A 282 -4.74 24.45 -15.67
N GLY A 283 -5.87 24.90 -15.13
CA GLY A 283 -7.12 24.13 -15.10
C GLY A 283 -7.21 23.10 -13.97
N MET A 284 -6.23 23.10 -13.03
CA MET A 284 -6.28 22.29 -11.80
C MET A 284 -6.70 23.14 -10.61
N GLU A 285 -7.74 22.73 -9.90
CA GLU A 285 -8.11 23.28 -8.61
C GLU A 285 -7.24 22.64 -7.53
N LYS A 286 -6.42 23.46 -6.85
CA LYS A 286 -5.56 23.04 -5.76
C LYS A 286 -6.28 23.19 -4.43
N VAL A 287 -6.43 22.10 -3.69
CA VAL A 287 -7.04 22.07 -2.37
C VAL A 287 -6.05 21.59 -1.33
N LEU A 288 -5.99 22.26 -0.17
CA LEU A 288 -5.10 21.92 0.93
C LEU A 288 -5.90 21.42 2.12
N LEU A 289 -5.61 20.19 2.61
CA LEU A 289 -6.16 19.67 3.85
C LEU A 289 -5.15 19.86 4.98
N ARG A 290 -5.36 20.88 5.82
CA ARG A 290 -4.42 21.27 6.88
C ARG A 290 -4.77 20.72 8.26
N PHE A 291 -6.01 20.29 8.49
CA PHE A 291 -6.44 19.78 9.80
C PHE A 291 -5.98 18.35 10.01
N ASN A 292 -5.35 18.09 11.15
CA ASN A 292 -4.96 16.76 11.58
C ASN A 292 -5.90 16.29 12.69
N TYR A 293 -6.67 15.24 12.42
CA TYR A 293 -7.63 14.64 13.35
C TYR A 293 -7.05 13.43 14.10
N ARG A 294 -5.83 13.02 13.77
CA ARG A 294 -5.18 11.82 14.32
C ARG A 294 -4.36 12.12 15.55
N SER A 295 -3.44 13.06 15.44
CA SER A 295 -2.34 13.23 16.38
C SER A 295 -2.54 14.41 17.30
N GLY A 296 -2.01 14.32 18.53
CA GLY A 296 -1.97 15.44 19.47
C GLY A 296 -1.11 16.61 18.96
N LYS A 297 -1.36 17.81 19.47
CA LYS A 297 -0.75 19.06 19.02
C LYS A 297 0.78 18.98 18.94
N ASN A 298 1.43 18.49 20.02
CA ASN A 298 2.89 18.42 20.06
C ASN A 298 3.47 17.50 18.97
N ILE A 299 2.74 16.41 18.61
CA ILE A 299 3.16 15.49 17.56
C ILE A 299 3.02 16.17 16.20
N VAL A 300 1.95 16.95 15.98
CA VAL A 300 1.76 17.71 14.75
C VAL A 300 2.85 18.77 14.61
N ASP A 301 3.12 19.56 15.64
CA ASP A 301 4.17 20.58 15.66
C ASP A 301 5.55 19.95 15.40
N ALA A 302 5.86 18.83 16.07
CA ALA A 302 7.11 18.10 15.86
C ALA A 302 7.22 17.52 14.44
N SER A 303 6.12 17.14 13.83
CA SER A 303 6.12 16.63 12.46
C SER A 303 6.52 17.71 11.44
N GLU A 304 6.09 18.94 11.60
CA GLU A 304 6.54 20.06 10.77
C GLU A 304 8.03 20.36 10.97
N ILE A 305 8.50 20.30 12.21
CA ILE A 305 9.94 20.45 12.52
C ILE A 305 10.74 19.33 11.85
N ALA A 306 10.29 18.09 11.99
CA ALA A 306 10.94 16.92 11.39
C ALA A 306 11.00 17.01 9.86
N LEU A 307 9.98 17.56 9.23
CA LEU A 307 9.96 17.80 7.79
C LEU A 307 10.95 18.90 7.36
N GLY A 308 11.24 19.85 8.24
CA GLY A 308 12.08 21.02 7.95
C GLY A 308 11.37 22.08 7.11
N GLU A 309 10.08 21.93 6.88
CA GLU A 309 9.24 22.83 6.09
C GLU A 309 7.92 23.07 6.80
N LYS A 310 7.47 24.34 6.81
CA LYS A 310 6.19 24.70 7.40
C LYS A 310 5.05 24.35 6.46
N ARG A 311 4.05 23.61 6.97
CA ARG A 311 2.84 23.20 6.25
C ARG A 311 1.58 23.83 6.81
N ASP A 312 1.67 24.52 7.95
CA ASP A 312 0.56 25.10 8.70
C ASP A 312 -0.51 24.04 9.05
N TYR A 313 -0.06 22.87 9.52
CA TYR A 313 -0.97 21.83 9.99
C TYR A 313 -1.54 22.22 11.36
N GLU A 314 -2.83 21.97 11.55
CA GLU A 314 -3.56 22.28 12.78
C GLU A 314 -4.14 21.00 13.39
N ALA A 315 -3.74 20.68 14.63
CA ALA A 315 -4.28 19.54 15.36
C ALA A 315 -5.73 19.81 15.82
N LYS A 316 -6.63 18.90 15.53
CA LYS A 316 -8.07 18.98 15.93
C LYS A 316 -8.44 17.96 16.99
N GLY A 317 -7.50 17.11 17.45
CA GLY A 317 -7.76 16.05 18.44
C GLY A 317 -8.06 16.52 19.87
N GLY A 318 -7.86 17.81 20.18
CA GLY A 318 -8.16 18.38 21.51
C GLY A 318 -7.21 17.94 22.64
N TYR A 319 -6.07 17.31 22.35
CA TYR A 319 -5.08 16.85 23.31
C TYR A 319 -3.64 17.18 22.84
N ALA A 320 -2.71 17.28 23.81
CA ALA A 320 -1.35 17.73 23.52
C ALA A 320 -0.52 16.67 22.79
N GLY A 321 -0.60 15.41 23.20
CA GLY A 321 0.35 14.36 22.80
C GLY A 321 1.67 14.45 23.55
N ALA A 322 2.43 13.36 23.62
CA ALA A 322 3.72 13.29 24.30
C ALA A 322 4.83 12.87 23.32
N ILE A 323 6.02 13.43 23.49
CA ILE A 323 7.23 13.05 22.77
C ILE A 323 8.35 12.94 23.79
N ASP A 324 8.93 11.74 23.90
CA ASP A 324 9.98 11.41 24.84
C ASP A 324 11.24 10.94 24.10
N PHE A 325 12.41 11.39 24.55
CA PHE A 325 13.71 11.02 23.98
C PHE A 325 14.50 10.20 24.99
N HIS A 326 15.08 9.08 24.55
CA HIS A 326 15.76 8.12 25.43
C HIS A 326 17.15 7.77 24.90
N GLU A 327 18.18 8.08 25.67
CA GLU A 327 19.57 7.72 25.36
C GLU A 327 19.96 6.41 26.06
N TYR A 328 20.49 5.46 25.29
CA TYR A 328 20.96 4.16 25.80
C TYR A 328 22.37 3.82 25.26
N ARG A 329 23.39 4.22 26.00
CA ARG A 329 24.80 4.22 25.56
C ARG A 329 25.44 2.84 25.36
N ALA A 330 24.78 1.73 25.67
CA ALA A 330 25.28 0.40 25.38
C ALA A 330 24.77 -0.16 24.03
N GLY A 331 24.14 0.67 23.20
CA GLY A 331 23.79 0.34 21.82
C GLY A 331 22.38 -0.22 21.65
N ILE A 332 22.09 -0.65 20.42
CA ILE A 332 20.76 -1.05 19.96
C ILE A 332 20.13 -2.18 20.79
N LYS A 333 20.93 -3.12 21.30
CA LYS A 333 20.43 -4.21 22.15
C LYS A 333 19.92 -3.69 23.50
N GLN A 334 20.57 -2.67 24.07
CA GLN A 334 20.08 -2.00 25.28
C GLN A 334 18.80 -1.24 24.98
N GLN A 335 18.74 -0.51 23.86
CA GLN A 335 17.51 0.18 23.44
C GLN A 335 16.34 -0.81 23.40
N ALA A 336 16.47 -1.94 22.67
CA ALA A 336 15.43 -2.95 22.57
C ALA A 336 14.99 -3.52 23.92
N LYS A 337 15.97 -3.77 24.82
CA LYS A 337 15.71 -4.26 26.18
C LYS A 337 14.89 -3.25 26.99
N GLU A 338 15.28 -1.97 26.97
CA GLU A 338 14.59 -0.93 27.74
C GLU A 338 13.24 -0.55 27.11
N ILE A 339 13.09 -0.65 25.80
CA ILE A 339 11.79 -0.52 25.14
C ILE A 339 10.79 -1.53 25.74
N CYS A 340 11.18 -2.80 25.83
CA CYS A 340 10.29 -3.84 26.36
C CYS A 340 10.11 -3.78 27.87
N ARG A 341 11.14 -3.40 28.64
CA ARG A 341 11.09 -3.45 30.12
C ARG A 341 10.57 -2.18 30.77
N SER A 342 10.77 -1.04 30.13
CA SER A 342 10.52 0.27 30.73
C SER A 342 9.52 1.09 29.92
N ILE A 343 9.79 1.34 28.63
CA ILE A 343 9.00 2.27 27.79
C ILE A 343 7.59 1.73 27.58
N ILE A 344 7.45 0.51 27.05
CA ILE A 344 6.13 -0.06 26.73
C ILE A 344 5.27 -0.22 28.00
N PRO A 345 5.75 -0.80 29.12
CA PRO A 345 4.96 -0.88 30.34
C PRO A 345 4.53 0.49 30.90
N ALA A 346 5.42 1.49 30.84
CA ALA A 346 5.09 2.84 31.26
C ALA A 346 4.02 3.47 30.36
N ALA A 347 4.13 3.31 29.03
CA ALA A 347 3.15 3.81 28.09
C ALA A 347 1.77 3.14 28.25
N LEU A 348 1.73 1.83 28.51
CA LEU A 348 0.49 1.12 28.81
C LEU A 348 -0.16 1.63 30.11
N GLY A 349 0.64 1.91 31.15
CA GLY A 349 0.15 2.43 32.42
C GLY A 349 -0.33 3.89 32.40
N ARG A 350 0.06 4.69 31.40
CA ARG A 350 -0.35 6.11 31.29
C ARG A 350 -1.82 6.29 30.94
N ARG A 351 -2.47 5.29 30.37
CA ARG A 351 -3.88 5.36 29.96
C ARG A 351 -4.59 4.06 30.25
N GLU A 352 -5.64 4.14 31.06
CA GLU A 352 -6.47 2.98 31.39
C GLU A 352 -7.09 2.37 30.11
N GLY A 353 -7.06 1.04 30.02
CA GLY A 353 -7.60 0.30 28.87
C GLY A 353 -6.71 0.30 27.60
N ARG A 354 -5.48 0.86 27.67
CA ARG A 354 -4.54 0.76 26.56
C ARG A 354 -3.95 -0.65 26.49
N GLU A 355 -3.96 -1.24 25.30
CA GLU A 355 -3.52 -2.59 25.02
C GLU A 355 -2.25 -2.62 24.15
N LEU A 356 -1.52 -3.75 24.16
CA LEU A 356 -0.29 -3.92 23.34
C LEU A 356 -0.53 -3.69 21.86
N GLY A 357 -1.71 -4.07 21.33
CA GLY A 357 -2.06 -3.88 19.93
C GLY A 357 -2.14 -2.42 19.47
N GLN A 358 -2.20 -1.48 20.42
CA GLN A 358 -2.17 -0.03 20.17
C GLN A 358 -0.75 0.55 20.20
N VAL A 359 0.27 -0.29 20.44
CA VAL A 359 1.68 0.10 20.50
C VAL A 359 2.44 -0.48 19.32
N ALA A 360 3.28 0.34 18.66
CA ALA A 360 4.19 -0.12 17.63
C ALA A 360 5.65 0.25 17.95
N VAL A 361 6.57 -0.68 17.70
CA VAL A 361 8.01 -0.39 17.65
C VAL A 361 8.41 -0.34 16.19
N LEU A 362 8.86 0.83 15.75
CA LEU A 362 9.31 1.08 14.40
C LEU A 362 10.84 1.05 14.34
N TYR A 363 11.38 0.28 13.41
CA TYR A 363 12.81 0.10 13.23
C TYR A 363 13.21 0.21 11.76
N LEU A 364 14.53 0.32 11.48
CA LEU A 364 15.04 0.60 10.14
C LEU A 364 15.14 -0.65 9.26
N ASP A 365 15.67 -1.73 9.80
CA ASP A 365 15.99 -2.92 9.03
C ASP A 365 15.63 -4.22 9.76
N ARG A 366 15.84 -5.34 9.06
CA ARG A 366 15.51 -6.66 9.56
C ARG A 366 16.32 -7.06 10.80
N ASN A 367 17.58 -6.65 10.90
CA ASN A 367 18.44 -7.02 12.03
C ASN A 367 17.94 -6.37 13.32
N ASP A 368 17.50 -5.09 13.23
CA ASP A 368 16.85 -4.42 14.34
C ASP A 368 15.58 -5.15 14.77
N GLY A 369 14.80 -5.58 13.78
CA GLY A 369 13.60 -6.37 14.02
C GLY A 369 13.90 -7.69 14.74
N GLU A 370 15.01 -8.36 14.44
CA GLU A 370 15.43 -9.58 15.15
C GLU A 370 15.84 -9.29 16.60
N ILE A 371 16.52 -8.16 16.82
CA ILE A 371 16.94 -7.72 18.16
C ILE A 371 15.73 -7.40 19.05
N ILE A 372 14.76 -6.63 18.55
CA ILE A 372 13.57 -6.28 19.35
C ILE A 372 12.66 -7.49 19.56
N GLU A 373 12.53 -8.38 18.59
CA GLU A 373 11.80 -9.65 18.70
C GLU A 373 12.36 -10.53 19.82
N GLU A 374 13.69 -10.66 19.91
CA GLU A 374 14.35 -11.40 20.98
C GLU A 374 14.03 -10.80 22.35
N GLN A 375 14.07 -9.48 22.50
CA GLN A 375 13.79 -8.81 23.77
C GLN A 375 12.32 -8.84 24.15
N ALA A 376 11.40 -8.73 23.20
CA ALA A 376 9.97 -8.88 23.42
C ALA A 376 9.64 -10.30 23.91
N SER A 377 10.21 -11.32 23.27
CA SER A 377 10.10 -12.73 23.68
C SER A 377 10.65 -12.95 25.10
N ALA A 378 11.83 -12.42 25.40
CA ALA A 378 12.47 -12.54 26.72
C ALA A 378 11.66 -11.82 27.82
N SER A 379 10.86 -10.82 27.47
CA SER A 379 9.96 -10.09 28.38
C SER A 379 8.56 -10.71 28.46
N GLY A 380 8.30 -11.83 27.79
CA GLY A 380 7.01 -12.50 27.78
C GLY A 380 5.92 -11.74 27.02
N MET A 381 6.28 -10.75 26.20
CA MET A 381 5.32 -10.00 25.38
C MET A 381 4.95 -10.82 24.15
N LYS A 382 3.67 -10.91 23.85
CA LYS A 382 3.21 -11.37 22.55
C LYS A 382 3.42 -10.27 21.53
N PHE A 383 3.80 -10.61 20.30
CA PHE A 383 4.03 -9.63 19.24
C PHE A 383 3.66 -10.17 17.87
N ILE A 384 3.42 -9.25 16.94
CA ILE A 384 3.30 -9.49 15.52
C ILE A 384 4.43 -8.74 14.85
N ARG A 385 5.21 -9.45 14.03
CA ARG A 385 6.30 -8.85 13.26
C ARG A 385 5.91 -8.74 11.79
N ILE A 386 5.85 -7.51 11.28
CA ILE A 386 5.53 -7.20 9.88
C ILE A 386 6.81 -6.65 9.23
N ASP A 387 7.71 -7.56 8.85
CA ASP A 387 8.88 -7.25 8.04
C ASP A 387 8.67 -7.76 6.64
N LYS A 388 9.22 -7.06 5.64
CA LYS A 388 9.41 -7.51 4.26
C LYS A 388 8.49 -8.66 3.86
N GLY A 389 7.30 -8.34 3.41
CA GLY A 389 6.40 -9.24 2.72
C GLY A 389 6.01 -10.48 3.53
N ALA A 390 4.76 -10.86 3.49
CA ALA A 390 4.33 -12.16 3.94
C ALA A 390 5.25 -13.21 3.32
N PRO A 391 5.58 -14.31 4.03
CA PRO A 391 6.39 -15.42 3.49
C PRO A 391 5.74 -16.11 2.30
N TYR A 392 4.66 -15.54 1.79
CA TYR A 392 3.90 -15.91 0.60
C TYR A 392 3.43 -14.65 -0.13
N ARG A 393 3.12 -14.78 -1.42
CA ARG A 393 2.55 -13.67 -2.21
C ARG A 393 1.05 -13.59 -1.96
N LYS A 394 0.53 -12.39 -1.82
CA LYS A 394 -0.92 -12.13 -1.74
C LYS A 394 -1.58 -12.22 -3.13
N THR A 395 -1.63 -13.43 -3.66
CA THR A 395 -2.33 -13.74 -4.91
C THR A 395 -3.83 -13.54 -4.77
N PRO A 396 -4.61 -13.50 -5.85
CA PRO A 396 -6.07 -13.41 -5.77
C PRO A 396 -6.71 -14.48 -4.88
N PHE A 397 -6.19 -15.70 -4.92
CA PHE A 397 -6.69 -16.78 -4.08
C PHE A 397 -6.36 -16.59 -2.60
N ILE A 398 -5.11 -16.21 -2.29
CA ILE A 398 -4.69 -15.95 -0.89
C ILE A 398 -5.49 -14.79 -0.29
N ARG A 399 -5.72 -13.71 -1.05
CA ARG A 399 -6.54 -12.59 -0.58
C ARG A 399 -7.98 -12.99 -0.32
N TRP A 400 -8.54 -13.79 -1.21
CA TRP A 400 -9.86 -14.34 -0.99
C TRP A 400 -9.92 -15.24 0.25
N LEU A 401 -8.86 -15.99 0.58
CA LEU A 401 -8.74 -16.72 1.85
C LEU A 401 -8.69 -15.78 3.05
N GLU A 402 -7.92 -14.68 2.96
CA GLU A 402 -7.90 -13.63 3.99
C GLU A 402 -9.31 -13.03 4.18
N ASP A 403 -10.04 -12.75 3.09
CA ASP A 403 -11.43 -12.28 3.15
C ASP A 403 -12.38 -13.31 3.78
N CYS A 404 -12.21 -14.60 3.48
CA CYS A 404 -12.98 -15.67 4.12
C CYS A 404 -12.71 -15.73 5.63
N ALA A 405 -11.45 -15.60 6.04
CA ALA A 405 -11.08 -15.55 7.45
C ALA A 405 -11.64 -14.30 8.13
N ALA A 406 -11.55 -13.13 7.49
CA ALA A 406 -12.17 -11.90 7.97
C ALA A 406 -13.68 -12.05 8.19
N TRP A 407 -14.36 -12.68 7.24
CA TRP A 407 -15.79 -12.98 7.39
C TRP A 407 -16.05 -13.89 8.59
N CYS A 408 -15.28 -14.95 8.76
CA CYS A 408 -15.39 -15.87 9.90
C CYS A 408 -15.06 -15.18 11.24
N ALA A 409 -14.19 -14.19 11.23
CA ALA A 409 -13.73 -13.48 12.44
C ALA A 409 -14.72 -12.43 12.99
N GLY A 410 -15.76 -12.08 12.24
CA GLY A 410 -16.73 -11.06 12.66
C GLY A 410 -17.39 -10.34 11.50
N GLY A 411 -16.77 -10.35 10.32
CA GLY A 411 -17.28 -9.67 9.14
C GLY A 411 -18.69 -10.12 8.71
N TRP A 412 -19.11 -11.33 9.13
CA TRP A 412 -20.47 -11.80 8.93
C TRP A 412 -21.53 -10.94 9.66
N ALA A 413 -21.21 -10.39 10.80
CA ALA A 413 -22.11 -9.52 11.57
C ALA A 413 -22.08 -8.08 11.02
N GLU A 414 -20.93 -7.63 10.54
CA GLU A 414 -20.73 -6.31 9.94
C GLU A 414 -21.17 -6.24 8.47
N GLY A 415 -21.47 -7.40 7.85
CA GLY A 415 -21.84 -7.52 6.46
C GLY A 415 -20.68 -7.37 5.47
N MET A 416 -19.43 -7.36 5.98
CA MET A 416 -18.21 -7.22 5.17
C MET A 416 -17.11 -8.17 5.66
N PRO A 417 -16.41 -8.87 4.74
CA PRO A 417 -16.69 -8.97 3.28
C PRO A 417 -18.08 -9.54 2.99
N ARG A 418 -18.68 -9.14 1.86
CA ARG A 418 -20.01 -9.66 1.50
C ARG A 418 -19.95 -11.14 1.16
N LEU A 419 -20.81 -11.94 1.79
CA LEU A 419 -20.92 -13.37 1.51
C LEU A 419 -21.14 -13.66 0.01
N SER A 420 -21.95 -12.85 -0.66
CA SER A 420 -22.19 -12.99 -2.10
C SER A 420 -20.94 -12.77 -2.96
N ALA A 421 -20.03 -11.90 -2.55
CA ALA A 421 -18.74 -11.69 -3.22
C ALA A 421 -17.81 -12.88 -3.00
N LEU A 422 -17.73 -13.40 -1.77
CA LEU A 422 -16.95 -14.59 -1.44
C LEU A 422 -17.43 -15.80 -2.25
N ILE A 423 -18.75 -16.01 -2.35
CA ILE A 423 -19.35 -17.11 -3.14
C ILE A 423 -19.02 -16.94 -4.63
N ARG A 424 -19.13 -15.73 -5.18
CA ARG A 424 -18.83 -15.46 -6.59
C ARG A 424 -17.38 -15.79 -6.93
N THR A 425 -16.45 -15.40 -6.07
CA THR A 425 -15.02 -15.69 -6.23
C THR A 425 -14.73 -17.18 -6.07
N TRP A 426 -15.39 -17.85 -5.13
CA TRP A 426 -15.32 -19.31 -5.00
C TRP A 426 -15.72 -20.03 -6.27
N LEU A 427 -16.86 -19.65 -6.86
CA LEU A 427 -17.33 -20.24 -8.13
C LEU A 427 -16.40 -19.91 -9.30
N TYR A 428 -15.77 -18.74 -9.30
CA TYR A 428 -14.75 -18.39 -10.30
C TYR A 428 -13.52 -19.29 -10.23
N PHE A 429 -13.12 -19.73 -9.05
CA PHE A 429 -12.02 -20.69 -8.88
C PHE A 429 -12.41 -22.14 -9.20
N ASN A 430 -13.70 -22.44 -9.42
CA ASN A 430 -14.23 -23.78 -9.68
C ASN A 430 -14.90 -23.86 -11.05
N THR A 431 -14.13 -23.58 -12.12
CA THR A 431 -14.66 -23.53 -13.50
C THR A 431 -15.10 -24.89 -14.05
N HIS A 432 -14.74 -25.98 -13.37
CA HIS A 432 -15.15 -27.33 -13.72
C HIS A 432 -16.63 -27.63 -13.42
N ALA A 433 -17.27 -26.89 -12.52
CA ALA A 433 -18.69 -27.02 -12.22
C ALA A 433 -19.52 -26.45 -13.37
N LYS A 434 -20.11 -27.31 -14.19
CA LYS A 434 -20.86 -26.93 -15.39
C LYS A 434 -22.36 -27.02 -15.25
N THR A 435 -22.86 -27.80 -14.29
CA THR A 435 -24.30 -27.97 -14.05
C THR A 435 -24.76 -27.09 -12.90
N ASP A 436 -26.03 -26.66 -12.92
CA ASP A 436 -26.62 -25.91 -11.82
C ASP A 436 -26.53 -26.65 -10.49
N ARG A 437 -26.64 -27.98 -10.52
CA ARG A 437 -26.49 -28.81 -9.34
C ARG A 437 -25.07 -28.77 -8.75
N ASP A 438 -24.03 -28.85 -9.60
CA ASP A 438 -22.64 -28.77 -9.14
C ASP A 438 -22.36 -27.41 -8.52
N ILE A 439 -22.89 -26.33 -9.14
CA ILE A 439 -22.76 -24.96 -8.67
C ILE A 439 -23.45 -24.79 -7.30
N ASP A 440 -24.64 -25.33 -7.13
CA ASP A 440 -25.37 -25.27 -5.86
C ASP A 440 -24.70 -26.10 -4.77
N ASP A 441 -24.19 -27.30 -5.10
CA ASP A 441 -23.43 -28.12 -4.16
C ASP A 441 -22.14 -27.38 -3.67
N LEU A 442 -21.41 -26.71 -4.57
CA LEU A 442 -20.25 -25.91 -4.22
C LEU A 442 -20.63 -24.72 -3.32
N ARG A 443 -21.74 -24.03 -3.62
CA ARG A 443 -22.26 -22.94 -2.79
C ARG A 443 -22.60 -23.42 -1.38
N VAL A 444 -23.36 -24.51 -1.29
CA VAL A 444 -23.81 -25.05 0.00
C VAL A 444 -22.63 -25.52 0.85
N LYS A 445 -21.67 -26.22 0.26
CA LYS A 445 -20.45 -26.65 0.97
C LYS A 445 -19.65 -25.45 1.49
N PHE A 446 -19.44 -24.44 0.65
CA PHE A 446 -18.68 -23.24 1.01
C PHE A 446 -19.38 -22.44 2.12
N VAL A 447 -20.67 -22.16 1.97
CA VAL A 447 -21.44 -21.43 2.98
C VAL A 447 -21.45 -22.20 4.31
N ARG A 448 -21.66 -23.51 4.28
CA ARG A 448 -21.62 -24.36 5.49
C ARG A 448 -20.26 -24.30 6.17
N PHE A 449 -19.18 -24.33 5.41
CA PHE A 449 -17.82 -24.18 5.96
C PHE A 449 -17.66 -22.83 6.68
N LEU A 450 -18.01 -21.72 6.03
CA LEU A 450 -17.87 -20.38 6.62
C LEU A 450 -18.70 -20.26 7.91
N PHE A 451 -19.96 -20.67 7.89
CA PHE A 451 -20.83 -20.60 9.08
C PHE A 451 -20.37 -21.52 10.23
N GLY A 452 -19.80 -22.68 9.92
CA GLY A 452 -19.30 -23.62 10.92
C GLY A 452 -17.98 -23.21 11.57
N ASN A 453 -17.20 -22.30 10.93
CA ASN A 453 -15.87 -21.90 11.37
C ASN A 453 -15.79 -20.42 11.79
N ARG A 454 -16.87 -19.85 12.31
CA ARG A 454 -16.92 -18.48 12.85
C ARG A 454 -16.29 -18.41 14.24
N GLN A 455 -14.99 -18.60 14.32
CA GLN A 455 -14.22 -18.63 15.55
C GLN A 455 -12.98 -17.72 15.40
N PRO A 456 -13.05 -16.43 15.79
CA PRO A 456 -11.96 -15.45 15.64
C PRO A 456 -10.63 -15.91 16.22
N GLU A 457 -10.69 -16.56 17.40
CA GLU A 457 -9.52 -16.99 18.18
C GLU A 457 -8.95 -18.35 17.75
N MET A 458 -9.60 -19.05 16.82
CA MET A 458 -9.08 -20.32 16.30
C MET A 458 -7.71 -20.09 15.65
N PRO A 459 -6.70 -20.96 15.86
CA PRO A 459 -5.44 -20.88 15.13
C PRO A 459 -5.67 -20.90 13.61
N ALA A 460 -5.09 -19.94 12.90
CA ALA A 460 -5.26 -19.84 11.44
C ALA A 460 -4.76 -21.09 10.71
N SER A 461 -3.74 -21.76 11.25
CA SER A 461 -3.26 -23.06 10.72
C SER A 461 -4.29 -24.17 10.78
N GLU A 462 -5.07 -24.24 11.86
CA GLU A 462 -6.15 -25.23 12.03
C GLU A 462 -7.34 -24.92 11.11
N TRP A 463 -7.71 -23.64 11.05
CA TRP A 463 -8.75 -23.17 10.13
C TRP A 463 -8.38 -23.48 8.67
N LEU A 464 -7.13 -23.18 8.28
CA LEU A 464 -6.64 -23.42 6.92
C LEU A 464 -6.59 -24.91 6.57
N ALA A 465 -6.17 -25.76 7.51
CA ALA A 465 -6.19 -27.22 7.33
C ALA A 465 -7.61 -27.76 7.14
N THR A 466 -8.56 -27.23 7.93
CA THR A 466 -9.98 -27.59 7.79
C THR A 466 -10.56 -27.10 6.47
N PHE A 467 -10.18 -25.90 6.03
CA PHE A 467 -10.54 -25.33 4.73
C PHE A 467 -10.03 -26.21 3.59
N GLU A 468 -8.77 -26.56 3.59
CA GLU A 468 -8.13 -27.42 2.59
C GLU A 468 -8.87 -28.76 2.49
N LYS A 469 -9.03 -29.45 3.60
CA LYS A 469 -9.70 -30.77 3.66
C LYS A 469 -11.15 -30.72 3.20
N THR A 470 -11.88 -29.65 3.49
CA THR A 470 -13.32 -29.56 3.22
C THR A 470 -13.63 -29.09 1.81
N LEU A 471 -12.80 -28.18 1.26
CA LEU A 471 -13.12 -27.43 0.05
C LEU A 471 -12.10 -27.58 -1.07
N LEU A 472 -10.80 -27.80 -0.76
CA LEU A 472 -9.74 -27.72 -1.77
C LEU A 472 -9.24 -29.05 -2.31
N ASP A 473 -9.49 -30.17 -1.66
CA ASP A 473 -8.94 -31.50 -2.02
C ASP A 473 -9.14 -31.89 -3.49
N GLN A 474 -10.12 -31.31 -4.17
CA GLN A 474 -10.37 -31.53 -5.59
C GLN A 474 -10.08 -30.33 -6.49
N THR A 475 -10.13 -29.11 -5.95
CA THR A 475 -10.07 -27.87 -6.73
C THR A 475 -8.65 -27.54 -7.19
N LEU A 476 -7.66 -27.60 -6.30
CA LEU A 476 -6.26 -27.28 -6.64
C LEU A 476 -5.61 -28.33 -7.57
N ALA A 477 -6.08 -29.57 -7.52
CA ALA A 477 -5.55 -30.65 -8.35
C ALA A 477 -6.05 -30.59 -9.81
N ASN A 478 -7.26 -30.05 -10.03
CA ASN A 478 -7.96 -30.12 -11.32
C ASN A 478 -7.85 -28.87 -12.18
N GLU A 479 -7.48 -27.71 -11.60
CA GLU A 479 -7.44 -26.43 -12.30
C GLU A 479 -6.02 -26.04 -12.70
N LYS A 480 -5.71 -26.11 -14.00
CA LYS A 480 -4.40 -25.69 -14.54
C LYS A 480 -4.09 -24.21 -14.27
N THR A 481 -5.13 -23.38 -14.17
CA THR A 481 -5.05 -21.93 -13.87
C THR A 481 -4.65 -21.63 -12.43
N LEU A 482 -4.69 -22.62 -11.52
CA LEU A 482 -4.37 -22.45 -10.10
C LEU A 482 -2.98 -23.02 -9.71
N ARG A 483 -2.10 -23.32 -10.66
CA ARG A 483 -0.77 -23.88 -10.33
C ARG A 483 0.07 -22.91 -9.47
N ASP A 484 0.11 -21.63 -9.83
CA ASP A 484 0.84 -20.60 -9.07
C ASP A 484 0.18 -20.36 -7.70
N GLU A 485 -1.15 -20.46 -7.64
CA GLU A 485 -1.92 -20.40 -6.41
C GLU A 485 -1.61 -21.56 -5.47
N ALA A 486 -1.42 -22.76 -6.00
CA ALA A 486 -1.09 -23.95 -5.21
C ALA A 486 0.30 -23.82 -4.54
N GLU A 487 1.27 -23.25 -5.23
CA GLU A 487 2.61 -22.99 -4.67
C GLU A 487 2.53 -21.98 -3.52
N GLU A 488 1.82 -20.85 -3.74
CA GLU A 488 1.68 -19.81 -2.71
C GLU A 488 0.83 -20.30 -1.53
N PHE A 489 -0.17 -21.13 -1.76
CA PHE A 489 -0.92 -21.79 -0.71
C PHE A 489 -0.03 -22.72 0.14
N GLY A 490 0.88 -23.46 -0.51
CA GLY A 490 1.91 -24.26 0.18
C GLY A 490 2.84 -23.41 1.05
N ARG A 491 3.26 -22.24 0.56
CA ARG A 491 4.06 -21.26 1.33
C ARG A 491 3.29 -20.70 2.52
N LEU A 492 2.01 -20.36 2.33
CA LEU A 492 1.10 -19.93 3.39
C LEU A 492 0.96 -20.99 4.48
N LYS A 493 0.71 -22.25 4.11
CA LYS A 493 0.63 -23.39 5.05
C LYS A 493 1.91 -23.53 5.87
N LYS A 494 3.08 -23.45 5.24
CA LYS A 494 4.37 -23.51 5.92
C LYS A 494 4.55 -22.33 6.88
N ALA A 495 4.11 -21.14 6.50
CA ALA A 495 4.22 -19.94 7.33
C ALA A 495 3.32 -19.99 8.57
N LEU A 496 2.10 -20.49 8.44
CA LEU A 496 1.13 -20.64 9.54
C LEU A 496 1.39 -21.89 10.39
N GLY A 497 2.12 -22.88 9.87
CA GLY A 497 2.41 -24.15 10.55
C GLY A 497 3.34 -23.98 11.75
N LYS A 498 3.48 -25.04 12.54
CA LYS A 498 4.34 -25.06 13.74
C LYS A 498 5.78 -24.63 13.43
N GLY A 499 6.26 -23.59 14.11
CA GLY A 499 7.59 -23.01 13.88
C GLY A 499 7.67 -22.08 12.66
N GLY A 500 6.57 -21.87 11.94
CA GLY A 500 6.48 -20.87 10.88
C GLY A 500 6.33 -19.46 11.45
N LYS A 501 6.68 -18.46 10.64
CA LYS A 501 6.68 -17.03 11.03
C LYS A 501 5.31 -16.50 11.48
N LEU A 502 4.23 -17.10 10.98
CA LEU A 502 2.84 -16.72 11.26
C LEU A 502 2.13 -17.75 12.13
N SER A 503 2.87 -18.67 12.76
CA SER A 503 2.30 -19.70 13.63
C SER A 503 1.41 -19.17 14.77
N PRO A 504 1.62 -17.94 15.31
CA PRO A 504 0.74 -17.35 16.30
C PRO A 504 -0.56 -16.77 15.75
N PHE A 505 -0.75 -16.72 14.43
CA PHE A 505 -1.93 -16.08 13.85
C PHE A 505 -3.20 -16.85 14.16
N THR A 506 -4.20 -16.12 14.63
CA THR A 506 -5.59 -16.55 14.70
C THR A 506 -6.32 -16.27 13.38
N VAL A 507 -7.53 -16.78 13.24
CA VAL A 507 -8.41 -16.46 12.09
C VAL A 507 -8.64 -14.95 11.97
N ALA A 508 -8.83 -14.26 13.09
CA ALA A 508 -8.98 -12.81 13.11
C ALA A 508 -7.73 -12.09 12.57
N LEU A 509 -6.56 -12.47 13.02
CA LEU A 509 -5.30 -11.89 12.56
C LEU A 509 -5.02 -12.17 11.08
N PHE A 510 -5.28 -13.39 10.63
CA PHE A 510 -5.11 -13.77 9.24
C PHE A 510 -6.08 -13.01 8.33
N GLY A 511 -7.31 -12.78 8.79
CA GLY A 511 -8.32 -11.99 8.08
C GLY A 511 -8.10 -10.47 8.16
N GLY A 512 -7.03 -9.98 8.80
CA GLY A 512 -6.76 -8.54 8.94
C GLY A 512 -7.81 -7.80 9.79
N GLN A 513 -8.59 -8.50 10.57
CA GLN A 513 -9.58 -7.96 11.51
C GLN A 513 -8.87 -7.58 12.82
N GLY A 514 -8.36 -6.34 12.84
CA GLY A 514 -7.71 -5.78 14.02
C GLY A 514 -6.30 -6.31 14.29
N GLY A 515 -5.39 -5.47 14.75
CA GLY A 515 -4.23 -5.96 15.48
C GLY A 515 -4.75 -6.75 16.70
N ALA A 516 -4.14 -7.88 17.02
CA ALA A 516 -4.52 -8.57 18.25
C ALA A 516 -4.31 -7.60 19.41
N PRO A 517 -5.33 -7.34 20.22
CA PRO A 517 -5.24 -6.34 21.29
C PRO A 517 -4.09 -6.63 22.25
N ASP A 518 -3.74 -7.90 22.43
CA ASP A 518 -2.68 -8.38 23.32
C ASP A 518 -1.31 -8.59 22.63
N HIS A 519 -1.11 -8.12 21.39
CA HIS A 519 0.15 -8.29 20.64
C HIS A 519 0.79 -6.95 20.28
N LEU A 520 2.06 -6.80 20.64
CA LEU A 520 2.91 -5.67 20.23
C LEU A 520 3.17 -5.71 18.73
N ASN A 521 3.12 -4.55 18.07
CA ASN A 521 3.42 -4.44 16.65
C ASN A 521 4.91 -4.13 16.44
N LEU A 522 5.64 -5.03 15.78
CA LEU A 522 7.03 -4.88 15.38
C LEU A 522 7.09 -4.65 13.87
N ILE A 523 7.46 -3.44 13.43
CA ILE A 523 7.24 -2.99 12.04
C ILE A 523 8.44 -2.17 11.57
N THR A 524 8.86 -2.31 10.29
CA THR A 524 9.83 -1.36 9.73
C THR A 524 9.18 0.01 9.51
N LEU A 525 9.98 1.07 9.60
CA LEU A 525 9.53 2.45 9.31
C LEU A 525 8.82 2.55 7.94
N HIS A 526 9.30 1.86 6.91
CA HIS A 526 8.67 1.83 5.60
C HIS A 526 7.30 1.13 5.61
N SER A 527 7.20 0.00 6.30
CA SER A 527 5.95 -0.79 6.37
C SER A 527 4.88 -0.13 7.25
N ALA A 528 5.26 0.79 8.13
CA ALA A 528 4.33 1.53 8.98
C ALA A 528 3.50 2.57 8.21
N LYS A 529 3.85 2.88 6.96
CA LYS A 529 3.07 3.82 6.12
C LYS A 529 1.64 3.32 5.95
N GLY A 530 0.67 4.22 6.16
CA GLY A 530 -0.76 3.90 6.11
C GLY A 530 -1.35 3.40 7.44
N MET A 531 -0.50 2.93 8.37
CA MET A 531 -0.93 2.48 9.70
C MET A 531 -1.00 3.63 10.72
N GLU A 532 -1.62 3.37 11.87
CA GLU A 532 -1.69 4.33 12.98
C GLU A 532 -1.82 3.60 14.32
N PHE A 533 -1.16 4.13 15.34
CA PHE A 533 -1.06 3.54 16.67
C PHE A 533 -1.22 4.63 17.75
N ASP A 534 -1.67 4.25 18.92
CA ASP A 534 -1.75 5.19 20.06
C ASP A 534 -0.34 5.58 20.51
N VAL A 535 0.58 4.61 20.54
CA VAL A 535 1.97 4.79 20.94
C VAL A 535 2.90 4.28 19.86
N VAL A 536 3.88 5.07 19.50
CA VAL A 536 4.94 4.70 18.56
C VAL A 536 6.30 4.82 19.24
N VAL A 537 7.09 3.77 19.18
CA VAL A 537 8.49 3.78 19.61
C VAL A 537 9.37 3.70 18.37
N MET A 538 10.14 4.75 18.08
CA MET A 538 11.11 4.79 16.98
C MET A 538 12.48 4.37 17.52
N MET A 539 12.94 3.18 17.15
CA MET A 539 14.18 2.58 17.65
C MET A 539 15.37 2.89 16.73
N GLY A 540 16.54 3.19 17.33
CA GLY A 540 17.79 3.34 16.60
C GLY A 540 17.92 4.67 15.84
N MET A 541 17.42 5.76 16.41
CA MET A 541 17.48 7.11 15.83
C MET A 541 18.86 7.73 16.02
N ASP A 542 19.89 7.06 15.49
CA ASP A 542 21.31 7.46 15.54
C ASP A 542 21.76 8.08 14.21
N GLN A 543 22.65 9.05 14.27
CA GLN A 543 23.33 9.62 13.09
C GLN A 543 24.13 8.53 12.38
N GLY A 544 24.06 8.52 11.04
CA GLY A 544 24.66 7.48 10.23
C GLY A 544 23.74 6.28 9.96
N ARG A 545 22.64 6.15 10.72
CA ARG A 545 21.54 5.22 10.45
C ARG A 545 20.36 5.92 9.78
N LEU A 546 19.84 6.97 10.38
CA LEU A 546 18.78 7.82 9.82
C LEU A 546 19.08 9.30 10.12
N PRO A 547 19.62 10.07 9.16
CA PRO A 547 20.00 9.67 7.81
C PRO A 547 21.21 8.73 7.79
N SER A 548 21.33 7.94 6.72
CA SER A 548 22.50 7.08 6.52
C SER A 548 23.74 7.91 6.15
N TRP A 549 24.92 7.36 6.36
CA TRP A 549 26.20 7.99 6.03
C TRP A 549 26.35 8.39 4.57
N ALA A 550 25.62 7.75 3.68
CA ALA A 550 25.59 8.07 2.26
C ALA A 550 24.81 9.37 1.96
N ALA A 551 23.91 9.77 2.84
CA ALA A 551 23.07 10.95 2.66
C ALA A 551 23.79 12.23 3.12
N LYS A 552 24.69 12.78 2.28
CA LYS A 552 25.53 13.93 2.60
C LYS A 552 24.97 15.27 2.14
N THR A 553 24.12 15.28 1.13
CA THR A 553 23.55 16.50 0.56
C THR A 553 22.11 16.71 1.03
N ILE A 554 21.62 17.95 0.95
CA ILE A 554 20.23 18.27 1.27
C ILE A 554 19.28 17.37 0.44
N GLU A 555 19.58 17.18 -0.83
CA GLU A 555 18.76 16.34 -1.71
C GLU A 555 18.75 14.88 -1.27
N SER A 556 19.92 14.30 -0.96
CA SER A 556 20.01 12.91 -0.50
C SER A 556 19.42 12.69 0.89
N LYS A 557 19.21 13.73 1.69
CA LYS A 557 18.56 13.69 3.00
C LYS A 557 17.03 13.82 2.94
N ARG A 558 16.45 14.19 1.78
CA ARG A 558 15.00 14.41 1.67
C ARG A 558 14.17 13.14 1.94
N GLU A 559 14.55 12.01 1.35
CA GLU A 559 13.81 10.75 1.55
C GLU A 559 13.99 10.21 2.98
N PRO A 560 15.21 10.13 3.57
CA PRO A 560 15.39 9.85 4.99
C PRO A 560 14.57 10.75 5.94
N ARG A 561 14.48 12.05 5.64
CA ARG A 561 13.69 13.01 6.42
C ARG A 561 12.19 12.70 6.35
N ARG A 562 11.68 12.35 5.17
CA ARG A 562 10.31 11.90 5.02
C ARG A 562 10.04 10.57 5.75
N LEU A 563 11.01 9.66 5.75
CA LEU A 563 10.89 8.40 6.49
C LEU A 563 10.77 8.64 8.00
N PHE A 564 11.58 9.57 8.55
CA PHE A 564 11.48 10.00 9.93
C PHE A 564 10.12 10.66 10.22
N TYR A 565 9.69 11.57 9.36
CA TYR A 565 8.36 12.20 9.41
C TYR A 565 7.21 11.18 9.37
N VAL A 566 7.30 10.20 8.48
CA VAL A 566 6.30 9.12 8.41
C VAL A 566 6.23 8.36 9.72
N GLY A 567 7.37 7.96 10.30
CA GLY A 567 7.40 7.28 11.59
C GLY A 567 6.71 8.06 12.69
N LEU A 568 7.04 9.34 12.83
CA LEU A 568 6.49 10.23 13.84
C LEU A 568 4.97 10.40 13.69
N THR A 569 4.50 10.56 12.46
CA THR A 569 3.06 10.78 12.16
C THR A 569 2.20 9.53 12.22
N ARG A 570 2.77 8.37 12.59
CA ARG A 570 1.98 7.15 12.88
C ARG A 570 1.32 7.19 14.26
N ALA A 571 1.83 8.05 15.16
CA ALA A 571 1.34 8.14 16.52
C ALA A 571 0.09 9.02 16.65
N ARG A 572 -0.81 8.58 17.50
CA ARG A 572 -1.95 9.39 17.97
C ARG A 572 -1.58 10.16 19.22
N HIS A 573 -1.09 9.49 20.26
CA HIS A 573 -0.94 10.04 21.61
C HIS A 573 0.51 10.17 22.05
N GLU A 574 1.39 9.23 21.74
CA GLU A 574 2.76 9.20 22.28
C GLU A 574 3.77 8.76 21.23
N VAL A 575 4.91 9.44 21.22
CA VAL A 575 6.10 9.06 20.46
C VAL A 575 7.28 8.95 21.40
N HIS A 576 7.97 7.81 21.38
CA HIS A 576 9.23 7.61 22.07
C HIS A 576 10.32 7.40 21.01
N MET A 577 11.43 8.14 21.10
CA MET A 577 12.57 7.98 20.22
C MET A 577 13.76 7.49 21.01
N THR A 578 14.36 6.36 20.60
CA THR A 578 15.53 5.82 21.27
C THR A 578 16.77 5.93 20.39
N PHE A 579 17.92 6.22 21.02
CA PHE A 579 19.21 6.33 20.35
C PHE A 579 20.34 5.92 21.29
N SER A 580 21.52 5.70 20.72
CA SER A 580 22.74 5.27 21.47
C SER A 580 23.82 6.33 21.45
N GLY A 581 23.77 7.30 20.54
CA GLY A 581 24.82 8.28 20.28
C GLY A 581 25.98 7.73 19.46
N PHE A 582 25.90 6.49 19.00
CA PHE A 582 26.90 5.87 18.14
C PHE A 582 26.29 4.79 17.24
N THR A 583 27.01 4.47 16.16
CA THR A 583 26.71 3.35 15.27
C THR A 583 27.92 2.41 15.15
N VAL A 584 27.68 1.17 14.70
CA VAL A 584 28.73 0.21 14.42
C VAL A 584 28.64 -0.20 12.95
N ASP A 585 29.72 -0.09 12.21
CA ASP A 585 29.77 -0.47 10.80
C ASP A 585 29.95 -1.99 10.62
N ARG A 586 29.90 -2.46 9.36
CA ARG A 586 30.10 -3.88 9.00
C ARG A 586 31.47 -4.47 9.35
N TYR A 587 32.41 -3.64 9.79
CA TYR A 587 33.75 -4.01 10.22
C TYR A 587 33.94 -3.88 11.74
N ASP A 588 32.84 -3.83 12.50
CA ASP A 588 32.79 -3.64 13.96
C ASP A 588 33.45 -2.34 14.47
N ARG A 589 33.59 -1.32 13.59
CA ARG A 589 34.13 -0.03 14.00
C ARG A 589 33.00 0.83 14.53
N LYS A 590 33.23 1.40 15.74
CA LYS A 590 32.31 2.34 16.39
C LYS A 590 32.50 3.75 15.85
N HIS A 591 31.39 4.40 15.50
CA HIS A 591 31.34 5.79 15.05
C HIS A 591 30.43 6.56 16.01
N GLU A 592 31.01 7.53 16.72
CA GLU A 592 30.32 8.32 17.77
C GLU A 592 29.81 9.64 17.19
N ASP A 593 28.86 9.57 16.27
CA ASP A 593 28.31 10.73 15.56
C ASP A 593 27.09 11.36 16.26
N GLY A 594 26.68 10.82 17.42
CA GLY A 594 25.55 11.31 18.19
C GLY A 594 24.17 10.81 17.71
N PRO A 595 23.11 11.37 18.27
CA PRO A 595 21.75 11.10 17.80
C PRO A 595 21.53 11.66 16.39
N SER A 596 20.50 11.17 15.71
CA SER A 596 20.05 11.66 14.40
C SER A 596 19.89 13.19 14.39
N GLU A 597 20.41 13.84 13.37
CA GLU A 597 20.20 15.29 13.18
C GLU A 597 18.71 15.66 13.16
N PHE A 598 17.83 14.79 12.64
CA PHE A 598 16.38 15.01 12.64
C PHE A 598 15.78 14.97 14.04
N LEU A 599 16.30 14.07 14.90
CA LEU A 599 15.90 13.99 16.29
C LEU A 599 16.35 15.24 17.07
N ILE A 600 17.60 15.70 16.84
CA ILE A 600 18.14 16.93 17.47
C ILE A 600 17.26 18.13 17.11
N GLU A 601 16.97 18.32 15.81
CA GLU A 601 16.12 19.42 15.34
C GLU A 601 14.74 19.44 16.05
N VAL A 602 14.12 18.26 16.22
CA VAL A 602 12.84 18.16 16.93
C VAL A 602 13.00 18.47 18.41
N SER A 603 14.00 17.88 19.09
CA SER A 603 14.18 18.06 20.54
C SER A 603 14.50 19.50 20.92
N GLU A 604 15.41 20.16 20.18
CA GLU A 604 15.82 21.55 20.44
C GLU A 604 14.69 22.57 20.22
N ARG A 605 13.94 22.42 19.12
CA ARG A 605 12.85 23.35 18.81
C ARG A 605 11.64 23.15 19.72
N MET A 606 11.38 21.91 20.15
CA MET A 606 10.30 21.66 21.13
C MET A 606 10.66 22.16 22.54
N ALA A 607 11.94 22.18 22.91
CA ALA A 607 12.37 22.73 24.19
C ALA A 607 12.29 24.28 24.25
N ASN A 608 12.29 24.92 23.06
CA ASN A 608 12.25 26.39 22.93
C ASN A 608 10.83 26.95 22.69
N ASN A 609 9.82 26.07 22.53
CA ASN A 609 8.41 26.43 22.39
C ASN A 609 7.61 26.10 23.68
#